data_3bff56dc12d39e659eee1d5869612362
#
_entry.id   3bff56dc12d39e659eee1d5869612362
#
_cell.length_a   1.000
_cell.length_b   1.000
_cell.length_c   1.000
_cell.angle_alpha   90.00
_cell.angle_beta   90.00
_cell.angle_gamma   90.00
#
_symmetry.space_group_name_H-M   'P 1'
#
loop_
_entity.id
_entity.type
_entity.pdbx_description
1 polymer ?
#
loop_
_entity_poly.entity_id
_entity_poly.type
_entity_poly.pdbx_seq_one_letter_code
_entity_poly.pdbx_strand_id
1 'polypeptide(L)'
;MKLLYQTHSPPARKVLVLAYEVGIAGRIKVVHHETSPTRRNDEVFAENPLGQVPVLVRPALPAIFDSDVICAYLDTLHDGRRLIPPSGEARWQALRIQAIAQGLSSAGGALRWETVRRPEALRYPPLRDGYIEKLIASYDWLEQELDTETPVHIGHIALATTLSWLEFRELPTFREKRGRLAAWFDAFELRPSMRATPMSGETHD
;
A
#
# COMPACT_ATOMS: atom_id res chain seq x y z
N MET A 1 16.17 -13.30 1.10
CA MET A 1 14.78 -13.43 0.64
C MET A 1 14.64 -12.68 -0.68
N LYS A 2 13.66 -13.04 -1.53
CA LYS A 2 13.36 -12.34 -2.79
C LYS A 2 11.93 -11.78 -2.71
N LEU A 3 11.76 -10.48 -2.98
CA LEU A 3 10.46 -9.82 -3.03
C LEU A 3 10.07 -9.61 -4.50
N LEU A 4 9.00 -10.28 -4.96
CA LEU A 4 8.38 -9.94 -6.23
C LEU A 4 7.60 -8.65 -6.03
N TYR A 5 7.93 -7.64 -6.82
CA TYR A 5 7.61 -6.24 -6.57
C TYR A 5 7.15 -5.54 -7.86
N GLN A 6 6.31 -4.53 -7.72
CA GLN A 6 5.96 -3.63 -8.83
C GLN A 6 6.07 -2.19 -8.31
N THR A 7 6.80 -1.33 -9.03
CA THR A 7 7.20 0.02 -8.57
C THR A 7 6.02 0.96 -8.31
N HIS A 8 4.88 0.70 -8.91
CA HIS A 8 3.65 1.47 -8.74
C HIS A 8 2.55 0.70 -7.97
N SER A 9 2.94 -0.32 -7.20
CA SER A 9 2.01 -1.07 -6.35
C SER A 9 2.10 -0.57 -4.91
N PRO A 10 1.07 0.10 -4.35
CA PRO A 10 1.10 0.55 -2.96
C PRO A 10 1.26 -0.60 -1.95
N PRO A 11 0.62 -1.79 -2.11
CA PRO A 11 0.89 -2.91 -1.23
C PRO A 11 2.33 -3.41 -1.28
N ALA A 12 2.95 -3.44 -2.47
CA ALA A 12 4.36 -3.85 -2.59
C ALA A 12 5.29 -2.82 -1.95
N ARG A 13 5.06 -1.52 -2.20
CA ARG A 13 5.82 -0.43 -1.58
C ARG A 13 5.72 -0.46 -0.05
N LYS A 14 4.54 -0.72 0.52
CA LYS A 14 4.32 -0.88 1.96
C LYS A 14 5.30 -1.89 2.59
N VAL A 15 5.48 -3.04 1.95
CA VAL A 15 6.43 -4.08 2.41
C VAL A 15 7.85 -3.55 2.42
N LEU A 16 8.25 -2.87 1.37
CA LEU A 16 9.62 -2.37 1.23
C LEU A 16 9.90 -1.21 2.19
N VAL A 17 8.93 -0.28 2.36
CA VAL A 17 9.02 0.80 3.36
C VAL A 17 9.16 0.22 4.76
N LEU A 18 8.34 -0.77 5.14
CA LEU A 18 8.47 -1.44 6.43
C LEU A 18 9.87 -2.04 6.60
N ALA A 19 10.40 -2.72 5.58
CA ALA A 19 11.73 -3.33 5.65
C ALA A 19 12.85 -2.29 5.88
N TYR A 20 12.72 -1.09 5.29
CA TYR A 20 13.63 0.02 5.57
C TYR A 20 13.47 0.55 7.00
N GLU A 21 12.24 0.75 7.47
CA GLU A 21 11.96 1.27 8.82
C GLU A 21 12.50 0.36 9.93
N VAL A 22 12.51 -0.95 9.70
CA VAL A 22 13.06 -1.91 10.68
C VAL A 22 14.50 -2.35 10.38
N GLY A 23 15.16 -1.74 9.40
CA GLY A 23 16.59 -1.94 9.10
C GLY A 23 16.95 -3.27 8.44
N ILE A 24 15.99 -3.97 7.82
CA ILE A 24 16.25 -5.28 7.18
C ILE A 24 16.15 -5.24 5.65
N ALA A 25 16.00 -4.07 5.04
CA ALA A 25 15.87 -3.94 3.57
C ALA A 25 17.03 -4.59 2.82
N GLY A 26 18.26 -4.50 3.32
CA GLY A 26 19.44 -5.16 2.74
C GLY A 26 19.38 -6.69 2.71
N ARG A 27 18.46 -7.32 3.43
CA ARG A 27 18.24 -8.78 3.43
C ARG A 27 17.27 -9.23 2.34
N ILE A 28 16.70 -8.30 1.56
CA ILE A 28 15.64 -8.51 0.57
C ILE A 28 16.16 -8.14 -0.82
N LYS A 29 16.25 -9.11 -1.72
CA LYS A 29 16.47 -8.86 -3.14
C LYS A 29 15.13 -8.50 -3.78
N VAL A 30 14.97 -7.26 -4.23
CA VAL A 30 13.77 -6.82 -4.96
C VAL A 30 13.88 -7.24 -6.42
N VAL A 31 12.81 -7.84 -6.96
CA VAL A 31 12.72 -8.24 -8.36
C VAL A 31 11.41 -7.68 -8.91
N HIS A 32 11.53 -6.86 -9.95
CA HIS A 32 10.36 -6.23 -10.58
C HIS A 32 9.60 -7.23 -11.46
N HIS A 33 8.27 -7.23 -11.30
CA HIS A 33 7.33 -8.00 -12.10
C HIS A 33 6.10 -7.16 -12.41
N GLU A 34 5.82 -6.99 -13.70
CA GLU A 34 4.54 -6.42 -14.13
C GLU A 34 3.44 -7.48 -14.08
N THR A 35 2.32 -7.14 -13.44
CA THR A 35 1.13 -7.99 -13.40
C THR A 35 -0.13 -7.15 -13.22
N SER A 36 -1.21 -7.56 -13.86
CA SER A 36 -2.54 -6.98 -13.71
C SER A 36 -3.63 -8.03 -14.01
N PRO A 37 -4.91 -7.75 -13.73
CA PRO A 37 -6.01 -8.66 -14.10
C PRO A 37 -6.09 -8.97 -15.60
N THR A 38 -5.59 -8.07 -16.45
CA THR A 38 -5.57 -8.23 -17.92
C THR A 38 -4.20 -8.66 -18.44
N ARG A 39 -3.18 -8.75 -17.57
CA ARG A 39 -1.82 -9.09 -17.96
C ARG A 39 -1.25 -10.14 -17.02
N ARG A 40 -1.40 -11.40 -17.39
CA ARG A 40 -0.90 -12.53 -16.61
C ARG A 40 0.65 -12.53 -16.58
N ASN A 41 1.20 -12.80 -15.40
CA ASN A 41 2.63 -13.04 -15.20
C ASN A 41 2.82 -14.42 -14.54
N ASP A 42 3.33 -15.37 -15.30
CA ASP A 42 3.45 -16.76 -14.86
C ASP A 42 4.44 -16.97 -13.72
N GLU A 43 5.49 -16.15 -13.62
CA GLU A 43 6.43 -16.19 -12.50
C GLU A 43 5.75 -15.78 -11.19
N VAL A 44 4.87 -14.77 -11.24
CA VAL A 44 4.07 -14.35 -10.07
C VAL A 44 3.03 -15.43 -9.72
N PHE A 45 2.36 -16.00 -10.74
CA PHE A 45 1.36 -17.05 -10.52
C PHE A 45 1.96 -18.34 -9.96
N ALA A 46 3.22 -18.66 -10.27
CA ALA A 46 3.92 -19.82 -9.72
C ALA A 46 4.09 -19.73 -8.19
N GLU A 47 4.23 -18.52 -7.67
CA GLU A 47 4.45 -18.27 -6.22
C GLU A 47 3.18 -17.82 -5.48
N ASN A 48 2.22 -17.24 -6.20
CA ASN A 48 0.95 -16.72 -5.65
C ASN A 48 -0.20 -16.98 -6.62
N PRO A 49 -1.15 -17.88 -6.30
CA PRO A 49 -2.26 -18.22 -7.19
C PRO A 49 -3.21 -17.04 -7.49
N LEU A 50 -3.14 -15.94 -6.71
CA LEU A 50 -3.88 -14.71 -7.01
C LEU A 50 -3.25 -13.88 -8.12
N GLY A 51 -2.01 -14.20 -8.55
CA GLY A 51 -1.29 -13.47 -9.59
C GLY A 51 -0.96 -12.03 -9.22
N GLN A 52 -0.84 -11.72 -7.92
CA GLN A 52 -0.65 -10.38 -7.39
C GLN A 52 0.70 -10.23 -6.68
N VAL A 53 1.29 -9.07 -6.80
CA VAL A 53 2.43 -8.64 -5.98
C VAL A 53 1.94 -7.77 -4.81
N PRO A 54 2.68 -7.77 -3.66
CA PRO A 54 3.97 -8.40 -3.41
C PRO A 54 3.87 -9.89 -3.09
N VAL A 55 4.96 -10.60 -3.39
CA VAL A 55 5.18 -11.98 -2.91
C VAL A 55 6.58 -12.06 -2.31
N LEU A 56 6.70 -12.59 -1.10
CA LEU A 56 8.01 -12.82 -0.48
C LEU A 56 8.40 -14.29 -0.63
N VAL A 57 9.34 -14.56 -1.54
CA VAL A 57 9.92 -15.88 -1.73
C VAL A 57 11.02 -16.10 -0.69
N ARG A 58 10.90 -17.19 0.08
CA ARG A 58 11.78 -17.53 1.19
C ARG A 58 12.62 -18.79 0.84
N PRO A 59 13.94 -18.81 1.13
CA PRO A 59 14.74 -20.00 0.91
C PRO A 59 14.19 -21.22 1.67
N ALA A 60 13.97 -22.32 0.99
CA ALA A 60 13.51 -23.61 1.54
C ALA A 60 12.16 -23.56 2.32
N LEU A 61 11.38 -22.52 2.16
CA LEU A 61 10.07 -22.36 2.76
C LEU A 61 9.05 -21.89 1.70
N PRO A 62 7.75 -22.18 1.88
CA PRO A 62 6.72 -21.65 0.97
C PRO A 62 6.77 -20.13 0.90
N ALA A 63 6.53 -19.57 -0.29
CA ALA A 63 6.34 -18.13 -0.45
C ALA A 63 5.16 -17.62 0.40
N ILE A 64 5.21 -16.36 0.81
CA ILE A 64 4.13 -15.73 1.57
C ILE A 64 3.58 -14.50 0.85
N PHE A 65 2.31 -14.32 0.94
CA PHE A 65 1.47 -13.22 0.45
C PHE A 65 0.20 -13.21 1.35
N ASP A 66 -0.56 -12.11 1.49
CA ASP A 66 -0.38 -10.84 0.82
C ASP A 66 0.61 -9.90 1.56
N SER A 67 0.53 -8.60 1.25
CA SER A 67 1.39 -7.59 1.86
C SER A 67 1.28 -7.50 3.39
N ASP A 68 0.13 -7.82 3.97
CA ASP A 68 -0.08 -7.76 5.42
C ASP A 68 0.60 -8.94 6.11
N VAL A 69 0.48 -10.13 5.52
CA VAL A 69 1.17 -11.33 6.00
C VAL A 69 2.69 -11.15 5.87
N ILE A 70 3.15 -10.56 4.76
CA ILE A 70 4.58 -10.28 4.57
C ILE A 70 5.06 -9.28 5.61
N CYS A 71 4.34 -8.17 5.83
CA CYS A 71 4.70 -7.17 6.85
C CYS A 71 4.74 -7.78 8.24
N ALA A 72 3.75 -8.61 8.61
CA ALA A 72 3.72 -9.29 9.89
C ALA A 72 4.93 -10.23 10.06
N TYR A 73 5.30 -10.97 9.01
CA TYR A 73 6.49 -11.81 9.04
C TYR A 73 7.78 -10.99 9.16
N LEU A 74 7.96 -9.96 8.33
CA LEU A 74 9.17 -9.12 8.37
C LEU A 74 9.35 -8.42 9.72
N ASP A 75 8.26 -7.99 10.33
CA ASP A 75 8.26 -7.36 11.65
C ASP A 75 8.70 -8.33 12.78
N THR A 76 8.82 -9.63 12.50
CA THR A 76 9.41 -10.61 13.44
C THR A 76 10.90 -10.83 13.27
N LEU A 77 11.53 -10.27 12.25
CA LEU A 77 12.92 -10.57 11.86
C LEU A 77 13.96 -9.56 12.38
N HIS A 78 13.58 -8.73 13.33
CA HIS A 78 14.46 -7.72 13.96
C HIS A 78 14.19 -7.63 15.48
N ASP A 79 15.14 -7.07 16.20
CA ASP A 79 15.06 -6.94 17.67
C ASP A 79 14.55 -5.56 18.12
N GLY A 80 14.27 -4.65 17.19
CA GLY A 80 13.73 -3.31 17.46
C GLY A 80 12.26 -3.31 17.86
N ARG A 81 11.70 -2.12 18.07
CA ARG A 81 10.28 -1.95 18.36
C ARG A 81 9.41 -2.49 17.21
N ARG A 82 8.44 -3.31 17.52
CA ARG A 82 7.48 -3.82 16.55
C ARG A 82 6.64 -2.69 15.95
N LEU A 83 6.53 -2.67 14.64
CA LEU A 83 5.64 -1.74 13.92
C LEU A 83 4.19 -2.23 13.90
N ILE A 84 3.99 -3.52 14.16
CA ILE A 84 2.66 -4.10 14.44
C ILE A 84 2.62 -4.38 15.94
N PRO A 85 1.96 -3.53 16.74
CA PRO A 85 1.89 -3.75 18.18
C PRO A 85 1.37 -5.16 18.52
N PRO A 86 1.97 -5.86 19.50
CA PRO A 86 1.67 -7.27 19.72
C PRO A 86 0.26 -7.51 20.27
N SER A 87 -0.31 -6.55 21.02
CA SER A 87 -1.61 -6.67 21.67
C SER A 87 -2.18 -5.32 22.09
N GLY A 88 -3.37 -5.31 22.65
CA GLY A 88 -4.02 -4.13 23.22
C GLY A 88 -4.59 -3.17 22.20
N GLU A 89 -5.06 -2.02 22.68
CA GLU A 89 -5.74 -1.01 21.86
C GLU A 89 -4.80 -0.44 20.77
N ALA A 90 -3.53 -0.25 21.07
CA ALA A 90 -2.54 0.21 20.10
C ALA A 90 -2.48 -0.68 18.83
N ARG A 91 -2.66 -2.00 19.00
CA ARG A 91 -2.74 -2.93 17.88
C ARG A 91 -3.98 -2.68 17.03
N TRP A 92 -5.13 -2.52 17.66
CA TRP A 92 -6.38 -2.30 16.93
C TRP A 92 -6.37 -0.98 16.19
N GLN A 93 -5.82 0.08 16.78
CA GLN A 93 -5.65 1.37 16.13
C GLN A 93 -4.73 1.26 14.90
N ALA A 94 -3.57 0.61 15.03
CA ALA A 94 -2.65 0.41 13.91
C ALA A 94 -3.31 -0.38 12.76
N LEU A 95 -4.02 -1.47 13.08
CA LEU A 95 -4.69 -2.29 12.08
C LEU A 95 -5.92 -1.60 11.47
N ARG A 96 -6.63 -0.75 12.22
CA ARG A 96 -7.75 0.06 11.71
C ARG A 96 -7.29 1.04 10.64
N ILE A 97 -6.17 1.75 10.88
CA ILE A 97 -5.58 2.63 9.87
C ILE A 97 -5.07 1.83 8.66
N GLN A 98 -4.47 0.66 8.88
CA GLN A 98 -4.07 -0.23 7.79
C GLN A 98 -5.27 -0.67 6.94
N ALA A 99 -6.40 -1.01 7.55
CA ALA A 99 -7.62 -1.42 6.86
C ALA A 99 -8.19 -0.28 5.99
N ILE A 100 -8.23 0.96 6.52
CA ILE A 100 -8.62 2.14 5.72
C ILE A 100 -7.69 2.33 4.52
N ALA A 101 -6.38 2.23 4.71
CA ALA A 101 -5.40 2.34 3.62
C ALA A 101 -5.63 1.28 2.52
N GLN A 102 -5.92 0.04 2.90
CA GLN A 102 -6.27 -1.03 1.96
C GLN A 102 -7.57 -0.74 1.21
N GLY A 103 -8.58 -0.24 1.94
CA GLY A 103 -9.85 0.19 1.34
C GLY A 103 -9.66 1.30 0.30
N LEU A 104 -8.84 2.30 0.62
CA LEU A 104 -8.45 3.38 -0.30
C LEU A 104 -7.72 2.85 -1.53
N SER A 105 -6.73 1.96 -1.35
CA SER A 105 -6.01 1.33 -2.45
C SER A 105 -6.94 0.52 -3.37
N SER A 106 -7.86 -0.25 -2.79
CA SER A 106 -8.84 -1.05 -3.54
C SER A 106 -9.84 -0.16 -4.29
N ALA A 107 -10.38 0.86 -3.63
CA ALA A 107 -11.33 1.80 -4.25
C ALA A 107 -10.66 2.60 -5.37
N GLY A 108 -9.43 3.09 -5.16
CA GLY A 108 -8.66 3.78 -6.18
C GLY A 108 -8.33 2.90 -7.39
N GLY A 109 -7.95 1.64 -7.15
CA GLY A 109 -7.73 0.66 -8.21
C GLY A 109 -8.98 0.40 -9.04
N ALA A 110 -10.11 0.21 -8.38
CA ALA A 110 -11.41 0.01 -9.04
C ALA A 110 -11.88 1.27 -9.78
N LEU A 111 -11.67 2.47 -9.20
CA LEU A 111 -11.97 3.74 -9.85
C LEU A 111 -11.20 3.90 -11.16
N ARG A 112 -9.92 3.49 -11.21
CA ARG A 112 -9.13 3.53 -12.44
C ARG A 112 -9.71 2.66 -13.56
N TRP A 113 -10.34 1.53 -13.22
CA TRP A 113 -11.07 0.73 -14.22
C TRP A 113 -12.21 1.53 -14.85
N GLU A 114 -12.96 2.28 -14.04
CA GLU A 114 -14.13 3.05 -14.51
C GLU A 114 -13.77 4.42 -15.11
N THR A 115 -12.50 4.85 -15.03
CA THR A 115 -12.08 6.16 -15.56
C THR A 115 -11.07 6.06 -16.69
N VAL A 116 -10.12 5.12 -16.63
CA VAL A 116 -8.96 5.05 -17.53
C VAL A 116 -8.89 3.74 -18.30
N ARG A 117 -9.00 2.59 -17.61
CA ARG A 117 -8.64 1.29 -18.18
C ARG A 117 -9.73 0.65 -19.01
N ARG A 118 -10.97 0.75 -18.57
CA ARG A 118 -12.14 0.20 -19.29
C ARG A 118 -12.47 1.10 -20.48
N PRO A 119 -12.82 0.54 -21.66
CA PRO A 119 -13.37 1.30 -22.77
C PRO A 119 -14.57 2.14 -22.32
N GLU A 120 -14.65 3.40 -22.78
CA GLU A 120 -15.66 4.36 -22.32
C GLU A 120 -17.09 3.82 -22.41
N ALA A 121 -17.43 3.15 -23.50
CA ALA A 121 -18.77 2.57 -23.71
C ALA A 121 -19.15 1.45 -22.71
N LEU A 122 -18.16 0.92 -21.96
CA LEU A 122 -18.37 -0.12 -20.96
C LEU A 122 -18.21 0.39 -19.52
N ARG A 123 -17.98 1.68 -19.32
CA ARG A 123 -17.88 2.30 -17.98
C ARG A 123 -19.26 2.45 -17.37
N TYR A 124 -19.33 2.30 -16.04
CA TYR A 124 -20.58 2.43 -15.31
C TYR A 124 -20.49 3.61 -14.33
N PRO A 125 -21.05 4.79 -14.69
CA PRO A 125 -20.94 6.01 -13.88
C PRO A 125 -21.35 5.87 -12.41
N PRO A 126 -22.45 5.16 -12.04
CA PRO A 126 -22.81 5.01 -10.64
C PRO A 126 -21.72 4.27 -9.81
N LEU A 127 -21.01 3.32 -10.42
CA LEU A 127 -19.92 2.61 -9.75
C LEU A 127 -18.71 3.52 -9.54
N ARG A 128 -18.34 4.30 -10.57
CA ARG A 128 -17.33 5.34 -10.49
C ARG A 128 -17.62 6.30 -9.33
N ASP A 129 -18.83 6.84 -9.29
CA ASP A 129 -19.25 7.84 -8.31
C ASP A 129 -19.22 7.26 -6.88
N GLY A 130 -19.66 6.01 -6.72
CA GLY A 130 -19.57 5.30 -5.43
C GLY A 130 -18.13 5.06 -4.95
N TYR A 131 -17.16 4.85 -5.85
CA TYR A 131 -15.75 4.77 -5.45
C TYR A 131 -15.19 6.14 -5.07
N ILE A 132 -15.57 7.21 -5.77
CA ILE A 132 -15.18 8.58 -5.40
C ILE A 132 -15.72 8.91 -4.01
N GLU A 133 -16.99 8.62 -3.72
CA GLU A 133 -17.60 8.84 -2.40
C GLU A 133 -16.82 8.10 -1.30
N LYS A 134 -16.46 6.83 -1.52
CA LYS A 134 -15.65 6.06 -0.55
C LYS A 134 -14.29 6.70 -0.28
N LEU A 135 -13.60 7.18 -1.32
CA LEU A 135 -12.33 7.88 -1.15
C LEU A 135 -12.52 9.14 -0.30
N ILE A 136 -13.46 10.00 -0.66
CA ILE A 136 -13.73 11.27 0.03
C ILE A 136 -14.13 11.04 1.49
N ALA A 137 -15.08 10.14 1.75
CA ALA A 137 -15.50 9.81 3.12
C ALA A 137 -14.35 9.26 3.97
N SER A 138 -13.47 8.44 3.37
CA SER A 138 -12.28 7.93 4.06
C SER A 138 -11.27 9.02 4.39
N TYR A 139 -11.07 9.99 3.50
CA TYR A 139 -10.20 11.13 3.76
C TYR A 139 -10.76 12.04 4.87
N ASP A 140 -12.08 12.29 4.87
CA ASP A 140 -12.75 13.07 5.93
C ASP A 140 -12.61 12.38 7.29
N TRP A 141 -12.75 11.07 7.31
CA TRP A 141 -12.54 10.27 8.51
C TRP A 141 -11.08 10.34 9.00
N LEU A 142 -10.10 10.20 8.09
CA LEU A 142 -8.67 10.30 8.42
C LEU A 142 -8.27 11.67 8.93
N GLU A 143 -8.84 12.75 8.40
CA GLU A 143 -8.60 14.12 8.89
C GLU A 143 -8.92 14.26 10.37
N GLN A 144 -9.96 13.55 10.85
CA GLN A 144 -10.43 13.61 12.23
C GLN A 144 -9.74 12.60 13.14
N GLU A 145 -9.59 11.36 12.67
CA GLU A 145 -9.27 10.20 13.50
C GLU A 145 -7.79 9.77 13.45
N LEU A 146 -7.01 10.23 12.46
CA LEU A 146 -5.60 9.84 12.37
C LEU A 146 -4.82 10.41 13.56
N ASP A 147 -4.26 9.54 14.39
CA ASP A 147 -3.32 9.96 15.43
C ASP A 147 -1.93 10.18 14.80
N THR A 148 -1.49 11.42 14.80
CA THR A 148 -0.22 11.86 14.20
C THR A 148 0.94 11.89 15.21
N GLU A 149 0.65 11.74 16.51
CA GLU A 149 1.62 11.86 17.59
C GLU A 149 2.17 10.51 18.05
N THR A 150 1.47 9.41 17.74
CA THR A 150 1.95 8.08 18.10
C THR A 150 3.19 7.69 17.30
N PRO A 151 4.09 6.86 17.87
CA PRO A 151 5.21 6.31 17.14
C PRO A 151 4.76 5.56 15.88
N VAL A 152 5.53 5.68 14.79
CA VAL A 152 5.22 5.04 13.51
C VAL A 152 4.86 3.57 13.69
N HIS A 153 3.77 3.16 13.07
CA HIS A 153 3.29 1.78 13.04
C HIS A 153 2.82 1.39 11.64
N ILE A 154 2.45 0.13 11.44
CA ILE A 154 2.07 -0.42 10.13
C ILE A 154 0.94 0.36 9.44
N GLY A 155 -0.02 0.87 10.21
CA GLY A 155 -1.10 1.71 9.68
C GLY A 155 -0.60 2.99 9.02
N HIS A 156 0.35 3.67 9.63
CA HIS A 156 0.99 4.86 9.05
C HIS A 156 1.72 4.55 7.74
N ILE A 157 2.47 3.46 7.70
CA ILE A 157 3.19 3.02 6.49
C ILE A 157 2.20 2.68 5.38
N ALA A 158 1.16 1.90 5.69
CA ALA A 158 0.12 1.54 4.74
C ALA A 158 -0.60 2.78 4.18
N LEU A 159 -0.94 3.72 5.06
CA LEU A 159 -1.60 4.97 4.67
C LEU A 159 -0.71 5.82 3.78
N ALA A 160 0.52 6.10 4.19
CA ALA A 160 1.43 6.95 3.42
C ALA A 160 1.71 6.38 2.03
N THR A 161 1.98 5.08 1.92
CA THR A 161 2.21 4.44 0.62
C THR A 161 0.98 4.43 -0.28
N THR A 162 -0.21 4.38 0.31
CA THR A 162 -1.48 4.45 -0.43
C THR A 162 -1.77 5.89 -0.89
N LEU A 163 -1.64 6.89 -0.01
CA LEU A 163 -1.87 8.30 -0.37
C LEU A 163 -0.90 8.75 -1.47
N SER A 164 0.38 8.39 -1.36
CA SER A 164 1.39 8.64 -2.39
C SER A 164 1.00 8.03 -3.74
N TRP A 165 0.43 6.82 -3.75
CA TRP A 165 -0.05 6.18 -4.97
C TRP A 165 -1.28 6.86 -5.55
N LEU A 166 -2.22 7.31 -4.71
CA LEU A 166 -3.42 8.02 -5.16
C LEU A 166 -3.03 9.33 -5.85
N GLU A 167 -2.06 10.07 -5.33
CA GLU A 167 -1.50 11.25 -6.00
C GLU A 167 -0.77 10.90 -7.29
N PHE A 168 0.10 9.90 -7.25
CA PHE A 168 0.83 9.43 -8.44
C PHE A 168 -0.10 9.01 -9.59
N ARG A 169 -1.33 8.59 -9.27
CA ARG A 169 -2.37 8.21 -10.24
C ARG A 169 -3.38 9.31 -10.53
N GLU A 170 -3.17 10.51 -10.02
CA GLU A 170 -4.06 11.67 -10.21
C GLU A 170 -5.53 11.34 -9.84
N LEU A 171 -5.71 10.53 -8.79
CA LEU A 171 -7.01 10.18 -8.27
C LEU A 171 -7.55 11.32 -7.37
N PRO A 172 -8.84 11.32 -6.99
CA PRO A 172 -9.41 12.40 -6.17
C PRO A 172 -8.53 12.75 -4.99
N THR A 173 -8.18 14.03 -4.87
CA THR A 173 -7.19 14.50 -3.91
C THR A 173 -7.70 14.42 -2.46
N PHE A 174 -6.82 14.00 -1.57
CA PHE A 174 -7.08 14.05 -0.13
C PHE A 174 -6.71 15.42 0.49
N ARG A 175 -6.04 16.31 -0.24
CA ARG A 175 -5.47 17.54 0.30
C ARG A 175 -6.50 18.64 0.53
N GLU A 176 -7.54 18.71 -0.32
CA GLU A 176 -8.55 19.76 -0.21
C GLU A 176 -9.35 19.63 1.09
N LYS A 177 -9.39 20.72 1.90
CA LYS A 177 -10.11 20.81 3.18
C LYS A 177 -9.62 19.82 4.26
N ARG A 178 -8.45 19.19 4.08
CA ARG A 178 -7.87 18.20 5.00
C ARG A 178 -6.42 18.54 5.31
N GLY A 179 -6.23 19.70 5.91
CA GLY A 179 -4.89 20.25 6.16
C GLY A 179 -4.04 19.42 7.12
N ARG A 180 -4.67 18.76 8.10
CA ARG A 180 -3.98 17.92 9.08
C ARG A 180 -3.46 16.63 8.42
N LEU A 181 -4.28 15.96 7.63
CA LEU A 181 -3.90 14.77 6.86
C LEU A 181 -2.79 15.11 5.85
N ALA A 182 -2.94 16.23 5.14
CA ALA A 182 -1.95 16.68 4.16
C ALA A 182 -0.60 16.99 4.83
N ALA A 183 -0.58 17.73 5.93
CA ALA A 183 0.65 18.06 6.66
C ALA A 183 1.34 16.80 7.22
N TRP A 184 0.57 15.87 7.78
CA TRP A 184 1.10 14.57 8.23
C TRP A 184 1.74 13.79 7.08
N PHE A 185 1.08 13.71 5.94
CA PHE A 185 1.57 13.00 4.77
C PHE A 185 2.87 13.63 4.25
N ASP A 186 2.92 14.95 4.12
CA ASP A 186 4.12 15.67 3.67
C ASP A 186 5.32 15.38 4.58
N ALA A 187 5.10 15.39 5.90
CA ALA A 187 6.13 15.03 6.87
C ALA A 187 6.55 13.56 6.75
N PHE A 188 5.60 12.65 6.50
CA PHE A 188 5.90 11.23 6.34
C PHE A 188 6.68 10.92 5.06
N GLU A 189 6.40 11.60 3.96
CA GLU A 189 7.13 11.46 2.69
C GLU A 189 8.62 11.86 2.78
N LEU A 190 8.99 12.68 3.74
CA LEU A 190 10.39 13.04 3.98
C LEU A 190 11.21 11.91 4.61
N ARG A 191 10.59 10.83 5.09
CA ARG A 191 11.31 9.72 5.71
C ARG A 191 12.26 9.04 4.73
N PRO A 192 13.46 8.62 5.20
CA PRO A 192 14.41 7.91 4.34
C PRO A 192 13.82 6.67 3.64
N SER A 193 12.94 5.94 4.32
CA SER A 193 12.24 4.76 3.79
C SER A 193 11.34 5.09 2.59
N MET A 194 10.61 6.21 2.64
CA MET A 194 9.76 6.68 1.56
C MET A 194 10.59 7.17 0.37
N ARG A 195 11.66 7.92 0.64
CA ARG A 195 12.58 8.42 -0.40
C ARG A 195 13.37 7.30 -1.09
N ALA A 196 13.67 6.21 -0.38
CA ALA A 196 14.34 5.04 -0.94
C ALA A 196 13.42 4.19 -1.83
N THR A 197 12.11 4.44 -1.82
CA THR A 197 11.10 3.65 -2.51
C THR A 197 10.15 4.52 -3.34
N PRO A 198 10.64 5.37 -4.25
CA PRO A 198 9.77 6.25 -5.02
C PRO A 198 8.80 5.44 -5.90
N MET A 199 7.61 6.00 -6.12
CA MET A 199 6.69 5.49 -7.13
C MET A 199 7.25 5.81 -8.52
N SER A 200 7.17 4.85 -9.43
CA SER A 200 7.63 5.03 -10.81
C SER A 200 6.96 4.01 -11.74
N GLY A 201 7.08 4.25 -13.04
CA GLY A 201 6.52 3.40 -14.09
C GLY A 201 5.12 3.83 -14.51
N GLU A 202 4.67 3.26 -15.60
CA GLU A 202 3.31 3.39 -16.13
C GLU A 202 2.61 2.04 -16.01
N THR A 203 1.31 2.06 -15.75
CA THR A 203 0.49 0.83 -15.83
C THR A 203 0.04 0.70 -17.27
N HIS A 204 0.60 -0.26 -17.97
CA HIS A 204 0.21 -0.64 -19.33
C HIS A 204 -0.85 -1.73 -19.25
N ASP A 205 -2.08 -1.36 -18.96
CA ASP A 205 -3.22 -2.30 -19.00
C ASP A 205 -4.19 -1.88 -20.10
#